data_34c0145e04e59070ac6f0c7fa37a7e1e
#
_entry.id   34c0145e04e59070ac6f0c7fa37a7e1e
#
_cell.length_a   1.000
_cell.length_b   1.000
_cell.length_c   1.000
_cell.angle_alpha   90.00
_cell.angle_beta   90.00
_cell.angle_gamma   90.00
#
_symmetry.space_group_name_H-M   'P 1'
#
loop_
_entity.id
_entity.type
_entity.pdbx_description
1 polymer ?
#
loop_
_entity_poly.entity_id
_entity_poly.type
_entity_poly.pdbx_seq_one_letter_code
_entity_poly.pdbx_strand_id
1 'polypeptide(L)'
;MNLQEILEHRRAVRYYDASKPIDADRVEACVRLATLAPTSSNMQLWEAYHVTDRAMIDRLVPACMGQAAVKTAQQLVVFVVRPDLWKDHAEKVLSGAVENIRKTYPQEKWEKYAGLHKRIIKRSVLSSIRAAAACGGFAVNWFRVWWAVFARCRVKSPKARC
;
A
#
# COMPACT_ATOMS: atom_id res chain seq x y z
N MET A 1 21.10 -10.70 14.37
CA MET A 1 21.37 -10.26 12.98
C MET A 1 21.14 -8.76 12.93
N ASN A 2 22.14 -7.98 12.63
CA ASN A 2 22.04 -6.53 12.47
C ASN A 2 21.56 -6.17 11.05
N LEU A 3 21.29 -4.90 10.78
CA LEU A 3 20.78 -4.46 9.46
C LEU A 3 21.76 -4.77 8.32
N GLN A 4 23.04 -4.63 8.54
CA GLN A 4 24.06 -4.91 7.54
C GLN A 4 24.05 -6.39 7.16
N GLU A 5 24.06 -7.29 8.13
CA GLU A 5 23.96 -8.74 7.92
C GLU A 5 22.70 -9.14 7.14
N ILE A 6 21.56 -8.50 7.46
CA ILE A 6 20.30 -8.72 6.73
C ILE A 6 20.43 -8.34 5.26
N LEU A 7 21.01 -7.17 4.97
CA LEU A 7 21.18 -6.68 3.61
C LEU A 7 22.17 -7.52 2.81
N GLU A 8 23.28 -7.93 3.43
CA GLU A 8 24.28 -8.78 2.81
C GLU A 8 23.76 -10.20 2.52
N HIS A 9 22.86 -10.70 3.37
CA HIS A 9 22.25 -12.03 3.22
C HIS A 9 21.09 -12.04 2.22
N ARG A 10 20.36 -10.92 2.02
CA ARG A 10 19.22 -10.84 1.13
C ARG A 10 19.56 -11.25 -0.31
N ARG A 11 18.77 -12.15 -0.88
CA ARG A 11 18.85 -12.58 -2.29
C ARG A 11 17.49 -12.52 -2.96
N ALA A 12 17.47 -12.45 -4.28
CA ALA A 12 16.28 -12.60 -5.09
C ALA A 12 15.92 -14.09 -5.21
N VAL A 13 14.99 -14.54 -4.38
CA VAL A 13 14.54 -15.94 -4.41
C VAL A 13 13.57 -16.13 -5.57
N ARG A 14 13.80 -17.19 -6.36
CA ARG A 14 12.99 -17.55 -7.53
C ARG A 14 12.21 -18.85 -7.35
N TYR A 15 12.61 -19.68 -6.40
CA TYR A 15 11.98 -20.94 -6.05
C TYR A 15 11.83 -21.02 -4.54
N TYR A 16 10.64 -21.32 -4.10
CA TYR A 16 10.33 -21.48 -2.67
C TYR A 16 10.18 -22.96 -2.34
N ASP A 17 10.68 -23.35 -1.19
CA ASP A 17 10.62 -24.71 -0.67
C ASP A 17 9.28 -24.94 0.03
N ALA A 18 8.44 -25.78 -0.58
CA ALA A 18 7.12 -26.10 -0.04
C ALA A 18 7.16 -26.86 1.30
N SER A 19 8.30 -27.48 1.65
CA SER A 19 8.47 -28.17 2.93
C SER A 19 8.65 -27.22 4.11
N LYS A 20 8.90 -25.94 3.84
CA LYS A 20 9.11 -24.89 4.86
C LYS A 20 7.91 -23.96 4.92
N PRO A 21 6.87 -24.28 5.71
CA PRO A 21 5.68 -23.46 5.79
C PRO A 21 6.01 -22.07 6.35
N ILE A 22 5.31 -21.08 5.85
CA ILE A 22 5.40 -19.70 6.33
C ILE A 22 4.19 -19.44 7.23
N ASP A 23 4.45 -18.93 8.41
CA ASP A 23 3.41 -18.50 9.33
C ASP A 23 2.69 -17.24 8.75
N ALA A 24 1.37 -17.34 8.61
CA ALA A 24 0.54 -16.27 8.10
C ALA A 24 0.59 -15.02 8.99
N ASP A 25 0.65 -15.20 10.32
CA ASP A 25 0.70 -14.09 11.28
C ASP A 25 2.01 -13.28 11.12
N ARG A 26 3.11 -13.95 10.79
CA ARG A 26 4.38 -13.25 10.46
C ARG A 26 4.25 -12.40 9.21
N VAL A 27 3.56 -12.89 8.18
CA VAL A 27 3.33 -12.11 6.96
C VAL A 27 2.46 -10.89 7.26
N GLU A 28 1.39 -11.06 8.03
CA GLU A 28 0.56 -9.94 8.45
C GLU A 28 1.34 -8.92 9.30
N ALA A 29 2.18 -9.37 10.22
CA ALA A 29 3.04 -8.49 11.01
C ALA A 29 3.99 -7.68 10.10
N CYS A 30 4.60 -8.31 9.09
CA CYS A 30 5.43 -7.61 8.10
C CYS A 30 4.63 -6.55 7.32
N VAL A 31 3.41 -6.87 6.87
CA VAL A 31 2.54 -5.91 6.18
C VAL A 31 2.17 -4.75 7.10
N ARG A 32 1.88 -5.01 8.37
CA ARG A 32 1.63 -3.96 9.38
C ARG A 32 2.84 -3.04 9.56
N LEU A 33 4.05 -3.60 9.62
CA LEU A 33 5.27 -2.80 9.69
C LEU A 33 5.47 -1.97 8.42
N ALA A 34 5.14 -2.51 7.26
CA ALA A 34 5.21 -1.78 5.99
C ALA A 34 4.29 -0.55 5.95
N THR A 35 3.19 -0.51 6.73
CA THR A 35 2.33 0.68 6.84
C THR A 35 3.03 1.88 7.48
N LEU A 36 4.13 1.65 8.19
CA LEU A 36 4.94 2.72 8.79
C LEU A 36 5.87 3.40 7.77
N ALA A 37 6.01 2.84 6.58
CA ALA A 37 6.80 3.46 5.53
C ALA A 37 6.17 4.80 5.09
N PRO A 38 6.99 5.84 4.88
CA PRO A 38 6.48 7.13 4.45
C PRO A 38 5.87 7.05 3.05
N THR A 39 4.71 7.69 2.88
CA THR A 39 4.06 7.87 1.59
C THR A 39 3.90 9.35 1.27
N SER A 40 3.67 9.70 -0.01
CA SER A 40 3.45 11.09 -0.41
C SER A 40 2.30 11.71 0.37
N SER A 41 2.57 12.79 1.10
CA SER A 41 1.62 13.47 2.00
C SER A 41 0.92 12.52 2.99
N ASN A 42 1.52 11.39 3.32
CA ASN A 42 0.94 10.34 4.16
C ASN A 42 -0.47 9.88 3.71
N MET A 43 -0.71 9.88 2.42
CA MET A 43 -2.03 9.57 1.85
C MET A 43 -2.38 8.09 1.94
N GLN A 44 -1.39 7.20 1.97
CA GLN A 44 -1.57 5.74 2.09
C GLN A 44 -2.65 5.17 1.14
N LEU A 45 -2.61 5.57 -0.13
CA LEU A 45 -3.58 5.18 -1.16
C LEU A 45 -3.30 3.77 -1.69
N TRP A 46 -3.29 2.80 -0.80
CA TRP A 46 -3.08 1.40 -1.14
C TRP A 46 -3.77 0.47 -0.13
N GLU A 47 -4.05 -0.72 -0.58
CA GLU A 47 -4.50 -1.84 0.25
C GLU A 47 -3.59 -3.05 0.00
N ALA A 48 -3.40 -3.88 1.00
CA ALA A 48 -2.71 -5.15 0.89
C ALA A 48 -3.71 -6.30 1.02
N TYR A 49 -3.59 -7.27 0.12
CA TYR A 49 -4.37 -8.49 0.14
C TYR A 49 -3.43 -9.66 0.39
N HIS A 50 -3.61 -10.34 1.51
CA HIS A 50 -2.87 -11.55 1.84
C HIS A 50 -3.62 -12.76 1.30
N VAL A 51 -3.02 -13.49 0.39
CA VAL A 51 -3.59 -14.65 -0.30
C VAL A 51 -2.87 -15.90 0.18
N THR A 52 -3.58 -16.77 0.88
CA THR A 52 -3.07 -18.03 1.44
C THR A 52 -3.69 -19.24 0.75
N ASP A 53 -4.80 -19.05 0.03
CA ASP A 53 -5.47 -20.13 -0.71
C ASP A 53 -4.69 -20.49 -1.98
N ARG A 54 -4.30 -21.77 -2.11
CA ARG A 54 -3.53 -22.28 -3.22
C ARG A 54 -4.26 -22.12 -4.56
N ALA A 55 -5.55 -22.39 -4.60
CA ALA A 55 -6.34 -22.28 -5.82
C ALA A 55 -6.39 -20.84 -6.34
N MET A 56 -6.43 -19.85 -5.39
CA MET A 56 -6.36 -18.45 -5.75
C MET A 56 -4.97 -18.06 -6.27
N ILE A 57 -3.90 -18.56 -5.64
CA ILE A 57 -2.53 -18.32 -6.11
C ILE A 57 -2.36 -18.84 -7.53
N ASP A 58 -2.83 -20.06 -7.82
CA ASP A 58 -2.73 -20.66 -9.16
C ASP A 58 -3.47 -19.83 -10.23
N ARG A 59 -4.61 -19.23 -9.89
CA ARG A 59 -5.33 -18.31 -10.77
C ARG A 59 -4.56 -17.00 -11.02
N LEU A 60 -3.68 -16.61 -10.13
CA LEU A 60 -2.85 -15.42 -10.27
C LEU A 60 -1.56 -15.67 -11.09
N VAL A 61 -1.13 -16.91 -11.23
CA VAL A 61 0.09 -17.27 -11.96
C VAL A 61 0.14 -16.70 -13.39
N PRO A 62 -0.91 -16.79 -14.22
CA PRO A 62 -0.89 -16.18 -15.56
C PRO A 62 -0.70 -14.68 -15.52
N ALA A 63 -1.31 -14.02 -14.53
CA ALA A 63 -1.17 -12.59 -14.31
C ALA A 63 0.27 -12.16 -13.97
N CYS A 64 1.03 -13.05 -13.38
CA CYS A 64 2.44 -12.87 -13.06
C CYS A 64 3.37 -13.47 -14.14
N MET A 65 2.90 -13.56 -15.39
CA MET A 65 3.68 -14.09 -16.53
C MET A 65 4.19 -15.52 -16.32
N GLY A 66 3.51 -16.33 -15.51
CA GLY A 66 3.91 -17.69 -15.21
C GLY A 66 5.23 -17.85 -14.48
N GLN A 67 5.70 -16.83 -13.78
CA GLN A 67 7.00 -16.87 -13.09
C GLN A 67 7.07 -17.97 -12.04
N ALA A 68 8.22 -18.63 -11.97
CA ALA A 68 8.48 -19.71 -11.02
C ALA A 68 8.31 -19.27 -9.56
N ALA A 69 8.66 -18.04 -9.24
CA ALA A 69 8.50 -17.48 -7.90
C ALA A 69 7.02 -17.53 -7.45
N VAL A 70 6.05 -17.20 -8.33
CA VAL A 70 4.63 -17.26 -7.99
C VAL A 70 4.11 -18.69 -7.95
N LYS A 71 4.57 -19.54 -8.89
CA LYS A 71 4.18 -20.97 -8.93
C LYS A 71 4.56 -21.72 -7.67
N THR A 72 5.71 -21.40 -7.09
CA THR A 72 6.24 -22.08 -5.89
C THR A 72 5.92 -21.37 -4.58
N ALA A 73 5.41 -20.13 -4.63
CA ALA A 73 5.02 -19.39 -3.44
C ALA A 73 3.87 -20.07 -2.70
N GLN A 74 3.98 -20.16 -1.39
CA GLN A 74 2.92 -20.68 -0.52
C GLN A 74 1.88 -19.61 -0.19
N GLN A 75 2.29 -18.35 -0.20
CA GLN A 75 1.45 -17.20 0.12
C GLN A 75 1.85 -16.03 -0.78
N LEU A 76 0.92 -15.14 -1.09
CA LEU A 76 1.16 -13.92 -1.85
C LEU A 76 0.61 -12.73 -1.08
N VAL A 77 1.35 -11.63 -1.12
CA VAL A 77 0.83 -10.32 -0.71
C VAL A 77 0.71 -9.45 -1.96
N VAL A 78 -0.51 -9.02 -2.25
CA VAL A 78 -0.81 -8.18 -3.42
C VAL A 78 -1.14 -6.78 -2.94
N PHE A 79 -0.35 -5.81 -3.35
CA PHE A 79 -0.60 -4.40 -3.10
C PHE A 79 -1.45 -3.81 -4.23
N VAL A 80 -2.55 -3.19 -3.86
CA VAL A 80 -3.48 -2.54 -4.80
C VAL A 80 -3.51 -1.06 -4.52
N VAL A 81 -3.22 -0.25 -5.53
CA VAL A 81 -3.34 1.21 -5.42
C VAL A 81 -4.81 1.60 -5.45
N ARG A 82 -5.22 2.48 -4.54
CA ARG A 82 -6.61 2.93 -4.33
C ARG A 82 -6.73 4.44 -4.56
N PRO A 83 -6.60 4.90 -5.81
CA PRO A 83 -6.73 6.32 -6.12
C PRO A 83 -8.15 6.87 -5.85
N ASP A 84 -9.15 6.01 -5.80
CA ASP A 84 -10.54 6.36 -5.46
C ASP A 84 -10.70 6.90 -4.03
N LEU A 85 -9.83 6.51 -3.10
CA LEU A 85 -9.88 6.93 -1.69
C LEU A 85 -9.21 8.28 -1.41
N TRP A 86 -8.72 8.97 -2.43
CA TRP A 86 -7.91 10.17 -2.24
C TRP A 86 -8.62 11.30 -1.49
N LYS A 87 -9.92 11.50 -1.73
CA LYS A 87 -10.69 12.57 -1.08
C LYS A 87 -10.77 12.35 0.43
N ASP A 88 -11.21 11.16 0.83
CA ASP A 88 -11.36 10.81 2.24
C ASP A 88 -10.03 10.85 2.99
N HIS A 89 -8.96 10.37 2.33
CA HIS A 89 -7.63 10.38 2.94
C HIS A 89 -7.04 11.79 2.99
N ALA A 90 -7.27 12.63 1.97
CA ALA A 90 -6.85 14.02 1.98
C ALA A 90 -7.51 14.81 3.11
N GLU A 91 -8.81 14.60 3.35
CA GLU A 91 -9.53 15.24 4.45
C GLU A 91 -8.99 14.82 5.82
N LYS A 92 -8.70 13.53 6.01
CA LYS A 92 -8.10 13.01 7.26
C LYS A 92 -6.71 13.59 7.51
N VAL A 93 -5.86 13.61 6.48
CA VAL A 93 -4.51 14.19 6.57
C VAL A 93 -4.58 15.68 6.86
N LEU A 94 -5.49 16.40 6.21
CA LEU A 94 -5.65 17.83 6.44
C LEU A 94 -6.15 18.13 7.86
N SER A 95 -7.13 17.37 8.37
CA SER A 95 -7.63 17.55 9.73
C SER A 95 -6.54 17.31 10.77
N GLY A 96 -5.75 16.23 10.64
CA GLY A 96 -4.60 15.96 11.50
C GLY A 96 -3.52 17.05 11.42
N ALA A 97 -3.23 17.55 10.20
CA ALA A 97 -2.29 18.66 10.02
C ALA A 97 -2.77 19.95 10.70
N VAL A 98 -4.07 20.28 10.62
CA VAL A 98 -4.65 21.44 11.28
C VAL A 98 -4.57 21.29 12.81
N GLU A 99 -4.84 20.10 13.34
CA GLU A 99 -4.72 19.83 14.76
C GLU A 99 -3.27 20.01 15.26
N ASN A 100 -2.29 19.50 14.51
CA ASN A 100 -0.88 19.68 14.81
C ASN A 100 -0.45 21.16 14.75
N ILE A 101 -0.95 21.91 13.76
CA ILE A 101 -0.69 23.35 13.63
C ILE A 101 -1.20 24.08 14.87
N ARG A 102 -2.39 23.75 15.35
CA ARG A 102 -2.96 24.37 16.57
C ARG A 102 -2.15 24.06 17.83
N LYS A 103 -1.54 22.89 17.91
CA LYS A 103 -0.67 22.50 19.04
C LYS A 103 0.71 23.14 18.98
N THR A 104 1.22 23.42 17.77
CA THR A 104 2.62 23.81 17.56
C THR A 104 2.81 25.31 17.38
N TYR A 105 1.83 26.03 16.82
CA TYR A 105 1.97 27.43 16.42
C TYR A 105 0.99 28.35 17.13
N PRO A 106 1.37 29.65 17.32
CA PRO A 106 0.44 30.67 17.81
C PRO A 106 -0.75 30.87 16.87
N GLN A 107 -1.89 31.28 17.43
CA GLN A 107 -3.16 31.41 16.72
C GLN A 107 -3.10 32.27 15.45
N GLU A 108 -2.30 33.34 15.47
CA GLU A 108 -2.10 34.25 14.32
C GLU A 108 -1.54 33.56 13.07
N LYS A 109 -0.87 32.43 13.21
CA LYS A 109 -0.23 31.69 12.12
C LYS A 109 -1.07 30.52 11.59
N TRP A 110 -2.18 30.17 12.21
CA TRP A 110 -2.96 28.98 11.89
C TRP A 110 -3.47 28.98 10.47
N GLU A 111 -4.10 30.08 10.03
CA GLU A 111 -4.67 30.17 8.65
C GLU A 111 -3.59 30.07 7.58
N LYS A 112 -2.44 30.71 7.80
CA LYS A 112 -1.30 30.67 6.88
C LYS A 112 -0.81 29.24 6.67
N TYR A 113 -0.57 28.51 7.77
CA TYR A 113 -0.05 27.14 7.69
C TYR A 113 -1.09 26.14 7.23
N ALA A 114 -2.34 26.23 7.67
CA ALA A 114 -3.43 25.40 7.18
C ALA A 114 -3.66 25.60 5.67
N GLY A 115 -3.63 26.82 5.17
CA GLY A 115 -3.71 27.14 3.75
C GLY A 115 -2.55 26.58 2.93
N LEU A 116 -1.34 26.56 3.49
CA LEU A 116 -0.16 25.96 2.86
C LEU A 116 -0.32 24.43 2.74
N HIS A 117 -0.69 23.75 3.83
CA HIS A 117 -0.92 22.31 3.84
C HIS A 117 -2.01 21.90 2.85
N LYS A 118 -3.12 22.62 2.81
CA LYS A 118 -4.20 22.39 1.82
C LYS A 118 -3.70 22.48 0.37
N ARG A 119 -2.85 23.46 0.05
CA ARG A 119 -2.24 23.60 -1.29
C ARG A 119 -1.29 22.44 -1.62
N ILE A 120 -0.44 22.03 -0.67
CA ILE A 120 0.50 20.94 -0.86
C ILE A 120 -0.26 19.63 -1.12
N ILE A 121 -1.24 19.28 -0.30
CA ILE A 121 -2.05 18.07 -0.45
C ILE A 121 -2.76 18.07 -1.81
N LYS A 122 -3.42 19.18 -2.18
CA LYS A 122 -4.10 19.29 -3.47
C LYS A 122 -3.13 19.08 -4.64
N ARG A 123 -1.92 19.64 -4.56
CA ARG A 123 -0.90 19.51 -5.62
C ARG A 123 -0.34 18.10 -5.73
N SER A 124 -0.04 17.44 -4.59
CA SER A 124 0.45 16.07 -4.54
C SER A 124 -0.57 15.08 -5.10
N VAL A 125 -1.83 15.23 -4.71
CA VAL A 125 -2.91 14.36 -5.18
C VAL A 125 -3.13 14.53 -6.68
N LEU A 126 -3.20 15.75 -7.19
CA LEU A 126 -3.39 16.00 -8.63
C LEU A 126 -2.23 15.43 -9.46
N SER A 127 -0.99 15.54 -8.98
CA SER A 127 0.16 14.94 -9.67
C SER A 127 0.10 13.41 -9.68
N SER A 128 -0.27 12.79 -8.58
CA SER A 128 -0.39 11.33 -8.47
C SER A 128 -1.53 10.78 -9.33
N ILE A 129 -2.68 11.47 -9.37
CA ILE A 129 -3.82 11.08 -10.22
C ILE A 129 -3.46 11.23 -11.71
N ARG A 130 -2.77 12.31 -12.09
CA ARG A 130 -2.31 12.51 -13.47
C ARG A 130 -1.30 11.45 -13.89
N ALA A 131 -0.35 11.07 -13.01
CA ALA A 131 0.59 10.00 -13.26
C ALA A 131 -0.12 8.65 -13.44
N ALA A 132 -1.09 8.33 -12.58
CA ALA A 132 -1.91 7.13 -12.71
C ALA A 132 -2.74 7.12 -14.00
N ALA A 133 -3.31 8.25 -14.40
CA ALA A 133 -4.06 8.38 -15.64
C ALA A 133 -3.17 8.28 -16.89
N ALA A 134 -1.94 8.82 -16.85
CA ALA A 134 -0.98 8.72 -17.95
C ALA A 134 -0.45 7.27 -18.14
N CYS A 135 -0.34 6.49 -17.07
CA CYS A 135 -0.05 5.05 -17.15
C CYS A 135 -1.29 4.19 -17.51
N GLY A 136 -2.43 4.80 -17.67
CA GLY A 136 -3.76 4.25 -17.41
C GLY A 136 -4.53 3.69 -18.59
N GLY A 137 -3.94 3.24 -19.66
CA GLY A 137 -4.69 2.37 -20.60
C GLY A 137 -4.73 0.90 -20.16
N PHE A 138 -3.65 0.42 -19.59
CA PHE A 138 -3.46 -1.00 -19.29
C PHE A 138 -3.95 -1.41 -17.87
N ALA A 139 -3.80 -0.53 -16.88
CA ALA A 139 -4.11 -0.84 -15.48
C ALA A 139 -5.63 -0.88 -15.18
N VAL A 140 -6.43 -0.04 -15.84
CA VAL A 140 -7.87 0.09 -15.54
C VAL A 140 -8.69 -1.11 -15.99
N ASN A 141 -8.35 -1.74 -17.11
CA ASN A 141 -9.06 -2.93 -17.61
C ASN A 141 -8.73 -4.19 -16.77
N TRP A 142 -7.53 -4.29 -16.26
CA TRP A 142 -7.11 -5.34 -15.34
C TRP A 142 -7.83 -5.24 -13.98
N PHE A 143 -8.08 -4.02 -13.50
CA PHE A 143 -8.75 -3.74 -12.23
C PHE A 143 -10.18 -4.27 -12.16
N ARG A 144 -10.95 -4.24 -13.27
CA ARG A 144 -12.34 -4.71 -13.29
C ARG A 144 -12.47 -6.23 -13.19
N VAL A 145 -11.55 -6.97 -13.75
CA VAL A 145 -11.51 -8.44 -13.68
C VAL A 145 -11.04 -8.92 -12.32
N TRP A 146 -10.13 -8.16 -11.68
CA TRP A 146 -9.53 -8.50 -10.39
C TRP A 146 -10.45 -8.27 -9.19
N TRP A 147 -11.30 -7.24 -9.23
CA TRP A 147 -12.21 -6.94 -8.12
C TRP A 147 -13.15 -8.10 -7.77
N ALA A 148 -13.64 -8.84 -8.75
CA ALA A 148 -14.54 -9.97 -8.52
C ALA A 148 -13.87 -11.17 -7.82
N VAL A 149 -12.53 -11.26 -7.89
CA VAL A 149 -11.74 -12.37 -7.37
C VAL A 149 -11.30 -12.14 -5.93
N PHE A 150 -11.08 -10.87 -5.53
CA PHE A 150 -10.46 -10.50 -4.24
C PHE A 150 -11.42 -10.18 -3.09
N ALA A 151 -12.72 -10.29 -3.27
CA ALA A 151 -13.70 -9.91 -2.24
C ALA A 151 -13.60 -10.71 -0.91
N ARG A 152 -12.83 -11.79 -0.85
CA ARG A 152 -12.78 -12.71 0.30
C ARG A 152 -11.56 -12.61 1.22
N CYS A 153 -10.46 -11.97 0.81
CA CYS A 153 -9.23 -11.91 1.61
C CYS A 153 -8.73 -10.48 1.80
N ARG A 154 -9.46 -9.68 2.58
CA ARG A 154 -9.07 -8.29 2.85
C ARG A 154 -8.37 -8.18 4.21
N VAL A 155 -7.05 -7.95 4.21
CA VAL A 155 -6.37 -7.36 5.36
C VAL A 155 -6.64 -5.86 5.32
N LYS A 156 -7.55 -5.38 6.17
CA LYS A 156 -7.78 -3.93 6.29
C LYS A 156 -6.51 -3.28 6.81
N SER A 157 -6.00 -2.30 6.09
CA SER A 157 -4.99 -1.37 6.61
C SER A 157 -5.46 -0.86 7.98
N PRO A 158 -4.64 -0.92 9.04
CA PRO A 158 -5.01 -0.33 10.30
C PRO A 158 -5.27 1.16 10.05
N LYS A 159 -6.40 1.67 10.55
CA LYS A 159 -6.74 3.10 10.50
C LYS A 159 -5.50 3.87 10.95
N ALA A 160 -4.97 4.72 10.07
CA ALA A 160 -3.87 5.60 10.40
C ALA A 160 -4.25 6.35 11.69
N ARG A 161 -3.56 6.04 12.79
CA ARG A 161 -3.61 6.89 13.97
C ARG A 161 -2.67 8.04 13.64
N CYS A 162 -3.27 9.21 13.48
CA CYS A 162 -2.53 10.46 13.47
C CYS A 162 -1.88 10.70 14.83
#